data_b88858f17fe278717568e1f5c7c713a2
#
_entry.id   b88858f17fe278717568e1f5c7c713a2
#
_cell.length_a   1.000
_cell.length_b   1.000
_cell.length_c   1.000
_cell.angle_alpha   90.00
_cell.angle_beta   90.00
_cell.angle_gamma   90.00
#
_symmetry.space_group_name_H-M   'P 1'
#
loop_
_entity.id
_entity.type
_entity.pdbx_description
1 polymer ?
#
loop_
_entity_poly.entity_id
_entity_poly.type
_entity_poly.pdbx_seq_one_letter_code
_entity_poly.pdbx_strand_id
1 'polypeptide(L)'
;MFNIIKKIIENLFKTHQWCILIKKSNESVWVRLKQPKDVSRADPFIVYKDGKYYIFFEEFDIKKRHGYLCAGEYCQNCNEIKNIRVILNEKYHLSFPNVFLYKNEYYMIPESSENKTIDLYKFINFPYSIVKIKTLVNDIGAADNVLLFKDQKVYLFTSIYAHSRCLHSENLSIYQSNDLLNDDFVEVHNNPVLTDKEFVRNGGRFIEGESGFFRVSQDCKKRYGYKINFMKVNKITDTEYEEEVSKMIYPPKGYIAFHTYNIANDIEIADGKIVLKNLFVLIDNFIDLLKLIFKKIRIGFVNRQI
;
A
#
# COMPACT_ATOMS: atom_id res chain seq x y z
N MET A 1 -10.83 -33.59 -14.66
CA MET A 1 -11.85 -32.65 -15.17
C MET A 1 -12.79 -32.19 -14.05
N PHE A 2 -13.43 -33.08 -13.30
CA PHE A 2 -14.39 -32.72 -12.21
C PHE A 2 -13.79 -31.80 -11.13
N ASN A 3 -12.57 -32.04 -10.67
CA ASN A 3 -11.91 -31.18 -9.67
C ASN A 3 -11.53 -29.78 -10.20
N ILE A 4 -11.28 -29.64 -11.49
CA ILE A 4 -10.98 -28.34 -12.12
C ILE A 4 -12.28 -27.55 -12.21
N ILE A 5 -13.37 -28.16 -12.65
CA ILE A 5 -14.69 -27.53 -12.75
C ILE A 5 -15.18 -27.09 -11.35
N LYS A 6 -15.06 -27.98 -10.34
CA LYS A 6 -15.39 -27.64 -8.96
C LYS A 6 -14.59 -26.44 -8.46
N LYS A 7 -13.28 -26.38 -8.72
CA LYS A 7 -12.41 -25.26 -8.32
C LYS A 7 -12.75 -23.96 -9.07
N ILE A 8 -13.15 -24.04 -10.33
CA ILE A 8 -13.62 -22.89 -11.11
C ILE A 8 -14.95 -22.37 -10.52
N ILE A 9 -15.90 -23.27 -10.25
CA ILE A 9 -17.19 -22.90 -9.64
C ILE A 9 -16.95 -22.27 -8.25
N GLU A 10 -16.14 -22.91 -7.40
CA GLU A 10 -15.81 -22.37 -6.08
C GLU A 10 -15.15 -20.97 -6.14
N ASN A 11 -14.36 -20.69 -7.18
CA ASN A 11 -13.73 -19.38 -7.38
C ASN A 11 -14.71 -18.32 -7.90
N LEU A 12 -15.73 -18.71 -8.66
CA LEU A 12 -16.79 -17.80 -9.13
C LEU A 12 -17.61 -17.21 -7.97
N PHE A 13 -17.69 -17.92 -6.83
CA PHE A 13 -18.39 -17.45 -5.62
C PHE A 13 -17.52 -16.65 -4.66
N LYS A 14 -16.22 -16.49 -4.96
CA LYS A 14 -15.28 -15.81 -4.08
C LYS A 14 -15.02 -14.41 -4.60
N THR A 15 -15.22 -13.43 -3.73
CA THR A 15 -14.66 -12.10 -3.91
C THR A 15 -13.60 -11.84 -2.85
N HIS A 16 -12.63 -11.02 -3.17
CA HIS A 16 -11.58 -10.61 -2.26
C HIS A 16 -11.84 -9.19 -1.79
N GLN A 17 -11.73 -8.96 -0.49
CA GLN A 17 -11.89 -7.63 0.09
C GLN A 17 -10.74 -7.37 1.06
N TRP A 18 -10.10 -6.22 0.92
CA TRP A 18 -9.19 -5.70 1.94
C TRP A 18 -9.98 -4.99 3.02
N CYS A 19 -9.50 -5.08 4.24
CA CYS A 19 -10.09 -4.40 5.39
C CYS A 19 -8.98 -3.96 6.35
N ILE A 20 -9.23 -2.89 7.06
CA ILE A 20 -8.31 -2.34 8.05
C ILE A 20 -8.45 -3.12 9.36
N LEU A 21 -7.31 -3.50 9.91
CA LEU A 21 -7.13 -4.18 11.18
C LEU A 21 -6.40 -3.26 12.15
N ILE A 22 -6.79 -3.29 13.41
CA ILE A 22 -6.18 -2.46 14.44
C ILE A 22 -6.05 -3.25 15.74
N LYS A 23 -5.03 -2.94 16.54
CA LYS A 23 -4.87 -3.41 17.91
C LYS A 23 -4.05 -2.43 18.73
N LYS A 24 -4.12 -2.53 20.05
CA LYS A 24 -3.11 -1.90 20.90
C LYS A 24 -1.82 -2.69 20.87
N SER A 25 -0.69 -2.03 21.04
CA SER A 25 0.64 -2.67 20.94
C SER A 25 0.86 -3.77 22.01
N ASN A 26 0.18 -3.67 23.15
CA ASN A 26 0.22 -4.68 24.22
C ASN A 26 -0.81 -5.82 24.03
N GLU A 27 -1.66 -5.76 22.98
CA GLU A 27 -2.66 -6.78 22.69
C GLU A 27 -2.19 -7.72 21.57
N SER A 28 -2.68 -8.97 21.62
CA SER A 28 -2.36 -9.98 20.60
C SER A 28 -3.44 -10.10 19.51
N VAL A 29 -4.63 -9.56 19.75
CA VAL A 29 -5.80 -9.76 18.89
C VAL A 29 -6.02 -8.55 18.01
N TRP A 30 -6.03 -8.80 16.69
CA TRP A 30 -6.41 -7.79 15.69
C TRP A 30 -7.92 -7.66 15.60
N VAL A 31 -8.41 -6.43 15.65
CA VAL A 31 -9.81 -6.08 15.49
C VAL A 31 -10.03 -5.50 14.10
N ARG A 32 -10.99 -6.03 13.37
CA ARG A 32 -11.38 -5.51 12.07
C ARG A 32 -12.26 -4.27 12.24
N LEU A 33 -11.89 -3.17 11.59
CA LEU A 33 -12.74 -1.97 11.53
C LEU A 33 -13.93 -2.18 10.60
N LYS A 34 -15.05 -1.57 10.95
CA LYS A 34 -16.27 -1.62 10.15
C LYS A 34 -16.08 -0.91 8.81
N GLN A 35 -16.59 -1.52 7.75
CA GLN A 35 -16.59 -0.92 6.40
C GLN A 35 -17.80 -1.40 5.58
N PRO A 36 -18.23 -0.67 4.54
CA PRO A 36 -19.23 -1.10 3.59
C PRO A 36 -18.79 -2.36 2.83
N LYS A 37 -19.77 -3.11 2.29
CA LYS A 37 -19.48 -4.37 1.57
C LYS A 37 -18.98 -4.16 0.14
N ASP A 38 -19.26 -3.00 -0.44
CA ASP A 38 -18.95 -2.63 -1.84
C ASP A 38 -17.64 -1.85 -2.00
N VAL A 39 -16.90 -1.65 -0.91
CA VAL A 39 -15.56 -1.04 -0.92
C VAL A 39 -14.52 -1.97 -0.31
N SER A 40 -13.29 -1.82 -0.76
CA SER A 40 -12.09 -2.41 -0.15
C SER A 40 -11.29 -1.28 0.48
N ARG A 41 -10.80 -1.46 1.72
CA ARG A 41 -9.94 -0.49 2.41
C ARG A 41 -8.61 -1.12 2.70
N ALA A 42 -7.56 -0.50 2.19
CA ALA A 42 -6.19 -1.00 2.25
C ALA A 42 -5.21 0.12 2.60
N ASP A 43 -3.95 -0.24 2.76
CA ASP A 43 -2.82 0.67 2.97
C ASP A 43 -3.03 1.69 4.10
N PRO A 44 -3.41 1.26 5.31
CA PRO A 44 -3.70 2.20 6.38
C PRO A 44 -2.42 2.82 6.96
N PHE A 45 -2.39 4.16 7.00
CA PHE A 45 -1.44 4.95 7.76
C PHE A 45 -2.13 5.63 8.92
N ILE A 46 -1.51 5.62 10.10
CA ILE A 46 -2.08 6.20 11.30
C ILE A 46 -1.20 7.34 11.82
N VAL A 47 -1.85 8.42 12.27
CA VAL A 47 -1.22 9.57 12.92
C VAL A 47 -1.93 9.85 14.23
N TYR A 48 -1.15 10.01 15.30
CA TYR A 48 -1.66 10.52 16.58
C TYR A 48 -1.39 12.02 16.68
N LYS A 49 -2.44 12.82 16.88
CA LYS A 49 -2.33 14.26 16.99
C LYS A 49 -3.43 14.80 17.92
N ASP A 50 -3.06 15.66 18.87
CA ASP A 50 -3.99 16.36 19.77
C ASP A 50 -4.99 15.41 20.47
N GLY A 51 -4.50 14.27 20.98
CA GLY A 51 -5.33 13.28 21.69
C GLY A 51 -6.19 12.37 20.79
N LYS A 52 -6.06 12.49 19.47
CA LYS A 52 -6.85 11.72 18.48
C LYS A 52 -5.97 10.91 17.55
N TYR A 53 -6.52 9.81 17.07
CA TYR A 53 -5.93 9.01 16.00
C TYR A 53 -6.63 9.30 14.68
N TYR A 54 -5.86 9.61 13.66
CA TYR A 54 -6.32 9.81 12.29
C TYR A 54 -5.79 8.68 11.43
N ILE A 55 -6.67 8.07 10.62
CA ILE A 55 -6.32 6.99 9.70
C ILE A 55 -6.47 7.51 8.28
N PHE A 56 -5.41 7.32 7.49
CA PHE A 56 -5.33 7.58 6.05
C PHE A 56 -5.27 6.23 5.35
N PHE A 57 -6.03 6.04 4.28
CA PHE A 57 -6.14 4.73 3.64
C PHE A 57 -6.59 4.85 2.19
N GLU A 58 -6.28 3.82 1.42
CA GLU A 58 -6.92 3.59 0.14
C GLU A 58 -8.35 3.12 0.35
N GLU A 59 -9.31 3.76 -0.32
CA GLU A 59 -10.64 3.21 -0.51
C GLU A 59 -10.82 2.86 -1.99
N PHE A 60 -11.00 1.57 -2.27
CA PHE A 60 -11.20 1.04 -3.61
C PHE A 60 -12.67 0.74 -3.83
N ASP A 61 -13.30 1.49 -4.75
CA ASP A 61 -14.66 1.22 -5.23
C ASP A 61 -14.62 -0.01 -6.15
N ILE A 62 -15.19 -1.12 -5.66
CA ILE A 62 -15.15 -2.42 -6.36
C ILE A 62 -15.89 -2.35 -7.70
N LYS A 63 -16.98 -1.56 -7.78
CA LYS A 63 -17.80 -1.44 -9.00
C LYS A 63 -17.11 -0.59 -10.06
N LYS A 64 -16.55 0.54 -9.66
CA LYS A 64 -15.81 1.44 -10.56
C LYS A 64 -14.41 0.96 -10.87
N ARG A 65 -13.86 0.03 -10.05
CA ARG A 65 -12.47 -0.46 -10.12
C ARG A 65 -11.47 0.69 -10.02
N HIS A 66 -11.71 1.58 -9.08
CA HIS A 66 -10.94 2.81 -8.89
C HIS A 66 -10.59 3.01 -7.43
N GLY A 67 -9.31 3.26 -7.16
CA GLY A 67 -8.76 3.56 -5.83
C GLY A 67 -8.51 5.05 -5.67
N TYR A 68 -8.90 5.58 -4.50
CA TYR A 68 -8.70 6.96 -4.08
C TYR A 68 -8.37 7.02 -2.60
N LEU A 69 -7.86 8.15 -2.13
CA LEU A 69 -7.38 8.28 -0.77
C LEU A 69 -8.41 8.96 0.13
N CYS A 70 -8.60 8.37 1.29
CA CYS A 70 -9.49 8.84 2.34
C CYS A 70 -8.73 9.11 3.64
N ALA A 71 -9.30 9.99 4.47
CA ALA A 71 -8.90 10.19 5.85
C ALA A 71 -10.13 10.18 6.76
N GLY A 72 -9.95 9.78 8.03
CA GLY A 72 -10.98 9.84 9.05
C GLY A 72 -10.42 9.68 10.46
N GLU A 73 -11.25 9.89 11.48
CA GLU A 73 -10.90 9.77 12.89
C GLU A 73 -11.20 8.34 13.39
N TYR A 74 -10.26 7.71 14.07
CA TYR A 74 -10.50 6.42 14.70
C TYR A 74 -11.27 6.58 16.01
N CYS A 75 -12.43 5.94 16.07
CA CYS A 75 -13.24 5.83 17.28
C CYS A 75 -12.91 4.52 18.01
N GLN A 76 -12.09 4.58 19.06
CA GLN A 76 -11.67 3.40 19.81
C GLN A 76 -12.87 2.63 20.40
N ASN A 77 -13.86 3.33 20.97
CA ASN A 77 -15.03 2.73 21.59
C ASN A 77 -15.98 2.04 20.59
N CYS A 78 -15.92 2.43 19.32
CA CYS A 78 -16.84 1.96 18.27
C CYS A 78 -16.18 0.96 17.33
N ASN A 79 -14.84 0.82 17.35
CA ASN A 79 -14.04 0.09 16.37
C ASN A 79 -14.38 0.47 14.92
N GLU A 80 -14.44 1.77 14.65
CA GLU A 80 -14.77 2.29 13.32
C GLU A 80 -14.01 3.60 13.04
N ILE A 81 -13.90 3.93 11.76
CA ILE A 81 -13.40 5.23 11.31
C ILE A 81 -14.59 6.15 11.12
N LYS A 82 -14.60 7.30 11.80
CA LYS A 82 -15.61 8.35 11.71
C LYS A 82 -15.15 9.50 10.83
N ASN A 83 -16.10 10.33 10.40
CA ASN A 83 -15.84 11.54 9.64
C ASN A 83 -14.97 11.29 8.39
N ILE A 84 -15.17 10.15 7.73
CA ILE A 84 -14.42 9.78 6.55
C ILE A 84 -14.67 10.78 5.43
N ARG A 85 -13.59 11.30 4.84
CA ARG A 85 -13.63 12.19 3.67
C ARG A 85 -12.60 11.73 2.65
N VAL A 86 -12.94 11.89 1.38
CA VAL A 86 -11.98 11.77 0.29
C VAL A 86 -11.02 12.96 0.37
N ILE A 87 -9.72 12.69 0.40
CA ILE A 87 -8.67 13.72 0.47
C ILE A 87 -7.91 13.89 -0.84
N LEU A 88 -7.87 12.82 -1.66
CA LEU A 88 -7.27 12.87 -3.00
C LEU A 88 -7.98 11.86 -3.90
N ASN A 89 -8.42 12.31 -5.07
CA ASN A 89 -9.06 11.48 -6.08
C ASN A 89 -8.67 12.00 -7.47
N GLU A 90 -7.96 11.18 -8.23
CA GLU A 90 -7.42 11.51 -9.54
C GLU A 90 -8.04 10.61 -10.63
N LYS A 91 -7.69 10.82 -11.88
CA LYS A 91 -8.15 9.97 -12.99
C LYS A 91 -7.44 8.61 -13.03
N TYR A 92 -6.34 8.47 -12.31
CA TYR A 92 -5.52 7.27 -12.14
C TYR A 92 -5.68 6.70 -10.74
N HIS A 93 -5.27 5.46 -10.57
CA HIS A 93 -5.31 4.77 -9.28
C HIS A 93 -4.36 5.42 -8.28
N LEU A 94 -4.84 5.57 -7.04
CA LEU A 94 -4.09 6.07 -5.89
C LEU A 94 -4.16 5.07 -4.76
N SER A 95 -3.03 4.81 -4.12
CA SER A 95 -2.89 3.93 -2.96
C SER A 95 -1.79 4.41 -2.01
N PHE A 96 -1.53 3.69 -0.95
CA PHE A 96 -0.40 3.85 -0.03
C PHE A 96 -0.16 5.30 0.42
N PRO A 97 -1.12 5.94 1.15
CA PRO A 97 -1.05 7.34 1.57
C PRO A 97 -0.03 7.53 2.71
N ASN A 98 1.26 7.51 2.41
CA ASN A 98 2.31 7.69 3.41
C ASN A 98 2.30 9.11 3.96
N VAL A 99 1.64 9.28 5.12
CA VAL A 99 1.53 10.56 5.84
C VAL A 99 2.60 10.63 6.92
N PHE A 100 3.32 11.74 7.01
CA PHE A 100 4.41 11.94 7.96
C PHE A 100 4.53 13.41 8.40
N LEU A 101 5.22 13.63 9.52
CA LEU A 101 5.54 14.95 10.05
C LEU A 101 6.97 15.35 9.60
N TYR A 102 7.12 16.55 9.05
CA TYR A 102 8.41 17.14 8.72
C TYR A 102 8.40 18.63 9.02
N LYS A 103 9.40 19.14 9.75
CA LYS A 103 9.49 20.55 10.17
C LYS A 103 8.18 21.11 10.74
N ASN A 104 7.54 20.36 11.65
CA ASN A 104 6.25 20.67 12.31
C ASN A 104 5.02 20.77 11.38
N GLU A 105 5.11 20.30 10.15
CA GLU A 105 4.01 20.26 9.22
C GLU A 105 3.75 18.84 8.69
N TYR A 106 2.51 18.52 8.38
CA TYR A 106 2.15 17.21 7.85
C TYR A 106 2.21 17.19 6.34
N TYR A 107 2.78 16.12 5.82
CA TYR A 107 2.92 15.85 4.40
C TYR A 107 2.42 14.45 4.07
N MET A 108 2.17 14.21 2.78
CA MET A 108 1.80 12.90 2.26
C MET A 108 2.52 12.64 0.94
N ILE A 109 3.01 11.41 0.78
CA ILE A 109 3.50 10.87 -0.50
C ILE A 109 2.63 9.65 -0.82
N PRO A 110 1.68 9.74 -1.75
CA PRO A 110 0.89 8.60 -2.19
C PRO A 110 1.65 7.75 -3.20
N GLU A 111 1.18 6.54 -3.44
CA GLU A 111 1.46 5.81 -4.66
C GLU A 111 0.61 6.38 -5.79
N SER A 112 1.26 6.73 -6.90
CA SER A 112 0.66 7.22 -8.16
C SER A 112 1.38 6.64 -9.37
N SER A 113 1.64 5.33 -9.35
CA SER A 113 2.46 4.63 -10.35
C SER A 113 1.94 4.77 -11.79
N GLU A 114 0.63 4.85 -11.99
CA GLU A 114 0.04 5.10 -13.30
C GLU A 114 0.35 6.50 -13.86
N ASN A 115 0.51 7.50 -12.98
CA ASN A 115 0.93 8.86 -13.35
C ASN A 115 2.43 8.97 -13.59
N LYS A 116 3.21 7.94 -13.22
CA LYS A 116 4.67 7.89 -13.35
C LYS A 116 5.41 8.98 -12.58
N THR A 117 4.86 9.45 -11.48
CA THR A 117 5.47 10.46 -10.60
C THR A 117 5.42 10.01 -9.15
N ILE A 118 6.39 10.51 -8.38
CA ILE A 118 6.32 10.49 -6.92
C ILE A 118 6.07 11.93 -6.48
N ASP A 119 4.86 12.20 -6.02
CA ASP A 119 4.40 13.55 -5.70
C ASP A 119 4.31 13.78 -4.20
N LEU A 120 4.76 14.96 -3.75
CA LEU A 120 4.68 15.42 -2.37
C LEU A 120 3.51 16.38 -2.20
N TYR A 121 2.63 16.05 -1.25
CA TYR A 121 1.49 16.87 -0.84
C TYR A 121 1.72 17.41 0.56
N LYS A 122 1.29 18.66 0.81
CA LYS A 122 1.26 19.30 2.12
C LYS A 122 -0.17 19.40 2.62
N PHE A 123 -0.41 19.12 3.90
CA PHE A 123 -1.69 19.41 4.53
C PHE A 123 -1.79 20.90 4.84
N ILE A 124 -2.75 21.57 4.23
CA ILE A 124 -3.11 22.97 4.54
C ILE A 124 -4.16 23.06 5.65
N ASN A 125 -4.97 22.01 5.79
CA ASN A 125 -5.89 21.81 6.91
C ASN A 125 -5.95 20.31 7.24
N PHE A 126 -5.15 19.90 8.21
CA PHE A 126 -5.05 18.49 8.63
C PHE A 126 -6.35 18.04 9.33
N PRO A 127 -6.89 16.84 9.02
CA PRO A 127 -6.34 15.81 8.13
C PRO A 127 -6.97 15.79 6.73
N TYR A 128 -7.74 16.79 6.31
CA TYR A 128 -8.66 16.66 5.18
C TYR A 128 -8.30 17.45 3.93
N SER A 129 -7.47 18.50 4.04
CA SER A 129 -7.16 19.34 2.89
C SER A 129 -5.68 19.31 2.58
N ILE A 130 -5.34 18.93 1.36
CA ILE A 130 -3.96 18.83 0.88
C ILE A 130 -3.76 19.61 -0.39
N VAL A 131 -2.52 19.99 -0.67
CA VAL A 131 -2.10 20.61 -1.93
C VAL A 131 -0.79 19.95 -2.38
N LYS A 132 -0.68 19.65 -3.67
CA LYS A 132 0.58 19.21 -4.27
C LYS A 132 1.56 20.36 -4.24
N ILE A 133 2.76 20.14 -3.70
CA ILE A 133 3.80 21.18 -3.59
C ILE A 133 5.04 20.87 -4.42
N LYS A 134 5.32 19.58 -4.69
CA LYS A 134 6.50 19.17 -5.44
C LYS A 134 6.30 17.80 -6.07
N THR A 135 6.93 17.57 -7.22
CA THR A 135 7.20 16.22 -7.73
C THR A 135 8.63 15.87 -7.35
N LEU A 136 8.82 14.78 -6.60
CA LEU A 136 10.12 14.34 -6.10
C LEU A 136 10.89 13.58 -7.18
N VAL A 137 10.20 12.71 -7.92
CA VAL A 137 10.79 11.91 -9.01
C VAL A 137 9.78 11.83 -10.16
N ASN A 138 10.26 11.96 -11.39
CA ASN A 138 9.47 11.89 -12.62
C ASN A 138 9.80 10.64 -13.44
N ASP A 139 8.89 10.30 -14.37
CA ASP A 139 9.03 9.24 -15.39
C ASP A 139 9.32 7.84 -14.82
N ILE A 140 8.80 7.55 -13.62
CA ILE A 140 9.02 6.30 -12.93
C ILE A 140 7.71 5.65 -12.49
N GLY A 141 7.53 4.37 -12.82
CA GLY A 141 6.46 3.54 -12.26
C GLY A 141 6.84 3.05 -10.86
N ALA A 142 6.54 3.85 -9.86
CA ALA A 142 6.95 3.65 -8.47
C ALA A 142 5.78 3.24 -7.58
N ALA A 143 6.01 2.27 -6.70
CA ALA A 143 5.04 1.81 -5.71
C ALA A 143 5.56 1.92 -4.29
N ASP A 144 4.64 2.07 -3.33
CA ASP A 144 4.87 1.99 -1.90
C ASP A 144 6.03 2.89 -1.42
N ASN A 145 5.91 4.20 -1.69
CA ASN A 145 6.95 5.19 -1.42
C ASN A 145 7.07 5.49 0.08
N VAL A 146 8.27 5.31 0.67
CA VAL A 146 8.52 5.61 2.08
C VAL A 146 9.80 6.43 2.27
N LEU A 147 9.82 7.27 3.31
CA LEU A 147 10.96 8.12 3.64
C LEU A 147 11.65 7.63 4.91
N LEU A 148 12.99 7.70 4.89
CA LEU A 148 13.84 7.61 6.07
C LEU A 148 14.58 8.94 6.24
N PHE A 149 14.41 9.59 7.39
CA PHE A 149 15.16 10.78 7.78
C PHE A 149 16.35 10.35 8.66
N LYS A 150 17.57 10.53 8.18
CA LYS A 150 18.76 10.08 8.88
C LYS A 150 19.97 10.95 8.52
N ASP A 151 20.76 11.35 9.51
CA ASP A 151 22.03 12.07 9.35
C ASP A 151 21.91 13.31 8.46
N GLN A 152 20.86 14.12 8.69
CA GLN A 152 20.52 15.35 7.92
C GLN A 152 20.20 15.09 6.43
N LYS A 153 19.94 13.82 6.06
CA LYS A 153 19.50 13.42 4.72
C LYS A 153 18.11 12.83 4.75
N VAL A 154 17.48 12.86 3.60
CA VAL A 154 16.19 12.24 3.32
C VAL A 154 16.41 11.15 2.29
N TYR A 155 16.14 9.91 2.65
CA TYR A 155 16.18 8.77 1.75
C TYR A 155 14.76 8.37 1.38
N LEU A 156 14.47 8.32 0.10
CA LEU A 156 13.19 7.86 -0.47
C LEU A 156 13.37 6.45 -1.00
N PHE A 157 12.70 5.50 -0.37
CA PHE A 157 12.66 4.10 -0.79
C PHE A 157 11.41 3.87 -1.63
N THR A 158 11.58 3.29 -2.80
CA THR A 158 10.48 2.99 -3.70
C THR A 158 10.68 1.67 -4.40
N SER A 159 9.58 0.97 -4.68
CA SER A 159 9.59 -0.26 -5.47
C SER A 159 9.29 0.07 -6.92
N ILE A 160 10.22 -0.22 -7.83
CA ILE A 160 10.11 0.13 -9.24
C ILE A 160 9.56 -1.03 -10.05
N TYR A 161 8.55 -0.76 -10.86
CA TYR A 161 8.04 -1.72 -11.84
C TYR A 161 8.95 -1.75 -13.07
N ALA A 162 9.52 -2.92 -13.39
CA ALA A 162 10.35 -3.09 -14.59
C ALA A 162 9.54 -2.95 -15.89
N HIS A 163 8.22 -3.19 -15.83
CA HIS A 163 7.29 -3.03 -16.96
C HIS A 163 5.94 -2.55 -16.43
N SER A 164 5.32 -1.60 -17.09
CA SER A 164 4.05 -0.94 -16.74
C SER A 164 2.81 -1.86 -16.62
N ARG A 165 2.97 -3.17 -16.71
CA ARG A 165 1.91 -4.18 -16.62
C ARG A 165 2.16 -5.26 -15.57
N CYS A 166 3.27 -5.21 -14.83
CA CYS A 166 3.53 -6.16 -13.77
C CYS A 166 2.86 -5.71 -12.47
N LEU A 167 2.00 -6.55 -11.91
CA LEU A 167 1.33 -6.34 -10.62
C LEU A 167 2.29 -6.48 -9.42
N HIS A 168 3.56 -6.75 -9.66
CA HIS A 168 4.56 -6.96 -8.63
C HIS A 168 5.84 -6.19 -8.98
N SER A 169 6.24 -5.33 -8.06
CA SER A 169 7.53 -4.63 -8.14
C SER A 169 8.67 -5.64 -8.21
N GLU A 170 9.62 -5.37 -9.07
CA GLU A 170 10.75 -6.29 -9.29
C GLU A 170 11.99 -5.87 -8.51
N ASN A 171 12.09 -4.62 -8.07
CA ASN A 171 13.27 -4.13 -7.35
C ASN A 171 12.95 -3.00 -6.38
N LEU A 172 13.82 -2.84 -5.38
CA LEU A 172 13.83 -1.71 -4.45
C LEU A 172 14.92 -0.73 -4.89
N SER A 173 14.56 0.53 -5.05
CA SER A 173 15.47 1.63 -5.35
C SER A 173 15.40 2.71 -4.28
N ILE A 174 16.53 3.39 -4.09
CA ILE A 174 16.68 4.48 -3.11
C ILE A 174 17.09 5.74 -3.85
N TYR A 175 16.42 6.84 -3.54
CA TYR A 175 16.81 8.19 -3.92
C TYR A 175 17.17 8.95 -2.66
N GLN A 176 18.03 9.95 -2.75
CA GLN A 176 18.42 10.78 -1.61
C GLN A 176 18.34 12.26 -1.93
N SER A 177 18.14 13.06 -0.89
CA SER A 177 18.13 14.51 -0.92
C SER A 177 18.65 15.05 0.41
N ASN A 178 19.20 16.26 0.43
CA ASN A 178 19.58 16.92 1.69
C ASN A 178 18.39 17.65 2.33
N ASP A 179 17.40 18.09 1.53
CA ASP A 179 16.18 18.75 2.03
C ASP A 179 14.97 18.30 1.21
N LEU A 180 13.94 17.79 1.89
CA LEU A 180 12.72 17.30 1.25
C LEU A 180 12.02 18.33 0.37
N LEU A 181 12.07 19.61 0.77
CA LEU A 181 11.31 20.67 0.14
C LEU A 181 12.10 21.41 -0.93
N ASN A 182 13.39 21.63 -0.70
CA ASN A 182 14.20 22.56 -1.48
C ASN A 182 15.15 21.87 -2.45
N ASP A 183 15.61 20.65 -2.16
CA ASP A 183 16.60 19.95 -2.97
C ASP A 183 15.98 18.83 -3.80
N ASP A 184 16.56 18.52 -4.94
CA ASP A 184 16.14 17.42 -5.79
C ASP A 184 16.56 16.07 -5.19
N PHE A 185 15.79 15.05 -5.53
CA PHE A 185 16.13 13.67 -5.22
C PHE A 185 16.99 13.09 -6.33
N VAL A 186 18.13 12.53 -5.95
CA VAL A 186 19.07 11.86 -6.85
C VAL A 186 19.17 10.37 -6.48
N GLU A 187 19.34 9.51 -7.48
CA GLU A 187 19.54 8.09 -7.23
C GLU A 187 20.80 7.82 -6.43
N VAL A 188 20.75 6.88 -5.48
CA VAL A 188 21.97 6.35 -4.88
C VAL A 188 22.71 5.47 -5.89
N HIS A 189 24.03 5.39 -5.75
CA HIS A 189 24.93 4.85 -6.78
C HIS A 189 24.66 3.39 -7.17
N ASN A 190 24.12 2.57 -6.28
CA ASN A 190 23.94 1.12 -6.48
C ASN A 190 22.47 0.69 -6.66
N ASN A 191 21.62 1.52 -7.25
CA ASN A 191 20.26 1.11 -7.58
C ASN A 191 20.23 0.07 -8.72
N PRO A 192 19.33 -0.94 -8.65
CA PRO A 192 18.47 -1.26 -7.51
C PRO A 192 19.23 -1.90 -6.35
N VAL A 193 18.91 -1.52 -5.13
CA VAL A 193 19.58 -2.05 -3.92
C VAL A 193 19.14 -3.46 -3.54
N LEU A 194 17.93 -3.87 -3.92
CA LEU A 194 17.38 -5.23 -3.72
C LEU A 194 16.54 -5.67 -4.91
N THR A 195 16.57 -6.99 -5.20
CA THR A 195 15.80 -7.63 -6.29
C THR A 195 14.98 -8.84 -5.84
N ASP A 196 15.12 -9.33 -4.60
CA ASP A 196 14.33 -10.46 -4.11
C ASP A 196 12.89 -10.03 -3.76
N LYS A 197 11.92 -10.61 -4.46
CA LYS A 197 10.47 -10.35 -4.28
C LYS A 197 9.95 -10.57 -2.85
N GLU A 198 10.72 -11.21 -1.99
CA GLU A 198 10.41 -11.37 -0.58
C GLU A 198 10.59 -10.07 0.20
N PHE A 199 11.46 -9.15 -0.27
CA PHE A 199 11.87 -7.98 0.50
C PHE A 199 11.76 -6.65 -0.23
N VAL A 200 11.66 -6.63 -1.57
CA VAL A 200 11.75 -5.39 -2.37
C VAL A 200 10.60 -4.42 -2.16
N ARG A 201 9.43 -4.89 -1.76
CA ARG A 201 8.24 -4.06 -1.67
C ARG A 201 8.07 -3.49 -0.27
N ASN A 202 7.91 -2.16 -0.15
CA ASN A 202 7.63 -1.55 1.15
C ASN A 202 6.22 -1.93 1.63
N GLY A 203 6.01 -1.93 2.94
CA GLY A 203 4.75 -2.31 3.57
C GLY A 203 4.35 -1.37 4.71
N GLY A 204 4.92 -0.16 4.78
CA GLY A 204 4.64 0.82 5.82
C GLY A 204 5.81 1.77 6.06
N ARG A 205 5.64 2.73 6.96
CA ARG A 205 6.71 3.65 7.36
C ARG A 205 7.87 2.90 8.02
N PHE A 206 9.04 3.53 8.00
CA PHE A 206 10.12 3.11 8.87
C PHE A 206 9.71 3.21 10.34
N ILE A 207 10.16 2.24 11.12
CA ILE A 207 9.96 2.21 12.56
C ILE A 207 11.32 2.43 13.21
N GLU A 208 11.40 3.42 14.08
CA GLU A 208 12.57 3.65 14.92
C GLU A 208 12.43 2.84 16.21
N GLY A 209 13.42 2.04 16.51
CA GLY A 209 13.51 1.25 17.75
C GLY A 209 14.85 1.44 18.45
N GLU A 210 15.01 0.82 19.61
CA GLU A 210 16.25 0.94 20.40
C GLU A 210 17.51 0.49 19.65
N SER A 211 17.38 -0.45 18.71
CA SER A 211 18.51 -0.98 17.92
C SER A 211 18.64 -0.35 16.52
N GLY A 212 17.97 0.79 16.26
CA GLY A 212 18.00 1.51 14.99
C GLY A 212 16.70 1.49 14.21
N PHE A 213 16.79 1.68 12.91
CA PHE A 213 15.64 1.78 12.01
C PHE A 213 15.26 0.42 11.42
N PHE A 214 13.96 0.19 11.32
CA PHE A 214 13.39 -0.98 10.67
C PHE A 214 12.53 -0.54 9.48
N ARG A 215 12.87 -1.02 8.30
CA ARG A 215 12.00 -0.91 7.13
C ARG A 215 10.92 -1.98 7.22
N VAL A 216 9.68 -1.59 7.04
CA VAL A 216 8.57 -2.53 6.89
C VAL A 216 8.49 -2.94 5.43
N SER A 217 8.57 -4.25 5.14
CA SER A 217 8.41 -4.77 3.79
C SER A 217 7.33 -5.84 3.73
N GLN A 218 6.69 -5.97 2.57
CA GLN A 218 5.72 -7.03 2.29
C GLN A 218 6.37 -8.13 1.45
N ASP A 219 6.12 -9.39 1.81
CA ASP A 219 6.55 -10.54 1.01
C ASP A 219 5.56 -10.78 -0.14
N CYS A 220 6.04 -10.64 -1.37
CA CYS A 220 5.28 -10.94 -2.58
C CYS A 220 5.76 -12.19 -3.33
N LYS A 221 6.71 -12.97 -2.77
CA LYS A 221 7.32 -14.13 -3.41
C LYS A 221 6.35 -15.29 -3.65
N LYS A 222 5.55 -15.62 -2.63
CA LYS A 222 4.54 -16.70 -2.75
C LYS A 222 3.22 -16.19 -3.32
N ARG A 223 2.80 -15.03 -2.89
CA ARG A 223 1.62 -14.27 -3.33
C ARG A 223 1.69 -12.85 -2.80
N TYR A 224 0.95 -11.96 -3.40
CA TYR A 224 0.83 -10.58 -2.96
C TYR A 224 0.38 -10.48 -1.49
N GLY A 225 1.18 -9.79 -0.66
CA GLY A 225 0.90 -9.62 0.77
C GLY A 225 0.93 -10.94 1.56
N TYR A 226 1.90 -11.83 1.31
CA TYR A 226 1.98 -13.10 2.02
C TYR A 226 2.24 -12.93 3.51
N LYS A 227 3.11 -12.00 3.88
CA LYS A 227 3.49 -11.63 5.25
C LYS A 227 4.16 -10.26 5.26
N ILE A 228 4.30 -9.67 6.43
CA ILE A 228 5.12 -8.48 6.67
C ILE A 228 6.46 -8.89 7.27
N ASN A 229 7.55 -8.33 6.76
CA ASN A 229 8.88 -8.44 7.32
C ASN A 229 9.30 -7.09 7.92
N PHE A 230 10.00 -7.14 9.07
CA PHE A 230 10.69 -6.01 9.67
C PHE A 230 12.17 -6.18 9.36
N MET A 231 12.68 -5.33 8.50
CA MET A 231 14.05 -5.37 7.99
C MET A 231 14.87 -4.37 8.79
N LYS A 232 15.80 -4.85 9.63
CA LYS A 232 16.72 -3.98 10.36
C LYS A 232 17.72 -3.38 9.37
N VAL A 233 17.77 -2.06 9.32
CA VAL A 233 18.75 -1.34 8.50
C VAL A 233 20.10 -1.33 9.22
N ASN A 234 21.06 -2.07 8.70
CA ASN A 234 22.41 -2.16 9.25
C ASN A 234 23.31 -1.05 8.71
N LYS A 235 23.12 -0.68 7.44
CA LYS A 235 23.89 0.36 6.77
C LYS A 235 23.06 1.12 5.76
N ILE A 236 23.20 2.45 5.73
CA ILE A 236 22.71 3.30 4.67
C ILE A 236 23.66 4.48 4.50
N THR A 237 24.19 4.64 3.30
CA THR A 237 25.05 5.72 2.86
C THR A 237 24.69 6.11 1.42
N ASP A 238 25.42 7.03 0.84
CA ASP A 238 25.24 7.45 -0.56
C ASP A 238 25.55 6.32 -1.58
N THR A 239 26.27 5.27 -1.13
CA THR A 239 26.76 4.19 -2.01
C THR A 239 26.41 2.79 -1.53
N GLU A 240 25.96 2.63 -0.30
CA GLU A 240 25.76 1.30 0.29
C GLU A 240 24.45 1.23 1.08
N TYR A 241 23.76 0.12 0.92
CA TYR A 241 22.57 -0.23 1.69
C TYR A 241 22.63 -1.70 2.10
N GLU A 242 22.45 -1.94 3.41
CA GLU A 242 22.40 -3.28 3.99
C GLU A 242 21.25 -3.40 4.99
N GLU A 243 20.47 -4.44 4.87
CA GLU A 243 19.41 -4.77 5.82
C GLU A 243 19.35 -6.27 6.08
N GLU A 244 18.78 -6.67 7.21
CA GLU A 244 18.52 -8.06 7.56
C GLU A 244 17.14 -8.26 8.15
N VAL A 245 16.58 -9.47 8.01
CA VAL A 245 15.28 -9.80 8.59
C VAL A 245 15.41 -9.87 10.13
N SER A 246 14.69 -9.01 10.83
CA SER A 246 14.61 -9.01 12.29
C SER A 246 13.38 -9.78 12.81
N LYS A 247 12.21 -9.55 12.18
CA LYS A 247 10.94 -10.13 12.60
C LYS A 247 10.02 -10.32 11.40
N MET A 248 9.13 -11.29 11.49
CA MET A 248 8.06 -11.52 10.50
C MET A 248 6.71 -11.61 11.18
N ILE A 249 5.68 -11.05 10.55
CA ILE A 249 4.29 -11.16 10.99
C ILE A 249 3.46 -11.76 9.87
N TYR A 250 2.75 -12.84 10.18
CA TYR A 250 1.82 -13.51 9.26
C TYR A 250 0.40 -12.97 9.42
N PRO A 251 -0.43 -13.08 8.37
CA PRO A 251 -1.84 -12.73 8.46
C PRO A 251 -2.51 -13.42 9.65
N PRO A 252 -3.36 -12.72 10.42
CA PRO A 252 -4.14 -13.35 11.48
C PRO A 252 -5.06 -14.45 10.93
N LYS A 253 -5.52 -15.35 11.81
CA LYS A 253 -6.44 -16.41 11.41
C LYS A 253 -7.69 -15.83 10.74
N GLY A 254 -8.04 -16.35 9.55
CA GLY A 254 -9.17 -15.89 8.74
C GLY A 254 -8.80 -14.88 7.64
N TYR A 255 -7.56 -14.41 7.61
CA TYR A 255 -7.04 -13.52 6.56
C TYR A 255 -6.07 -14.27 5.66
N ILE A 256 -6.11 -13.98 4.37
CA ILE A 256 -5.26 -14.65 3.38
C ILE A 256 -4.07 -13.80 2.93
N ALA A 257 -4.05 -12.52 3.27
CA ALA A 257 -2.95 -11.61 2.98
C ALA A 257 -2.88 -10.48 4.01
N PHE A 258 -1.68 -9.84 4.10
CA PHE A 258 -1.33 -8.82 5.07
C PHE A 258 -0.16 -8.03 4.47
N HIS A 259 -0.40 -6.81 3.97
CA HIS A 259 0.63 -6.16 3.16
C HIS A 259 1.06 -4.79 3.64
N THR A 260 0.28 -4.13 4.52
CA THR A 260 0.68 -2.86 5.10
C THR A 260 0.58 -2.92 6.61
N TYR A 261 1.61 -2.36 7.29
CA TYR A 261 1.68 -2.26 8.74
C TYR A 261 2.27 -0.92 9.14
N ASN A 262 1.60 -0.24 10.05
CA ASN A 262 2.06 1.01 10.64
C ASN A 262 1.77 1.06 12.15
N ILE A 263 2.46 1.95 12.85
CA ILE A 263 2.26 2.18 14.28
C ILE A 263 2.25 3.69 14.56
N ALA A 264 1.41 4.11 15.49
CA ALA A 264 1.45 5.44 16.07
C ALA A 264 1.11 5.36 17.55
N ASN A 265 1.98 5.86 18.41
CA ASN A 265 1.86 5.78 19.86
C ASN A 265 1.65 4.30 20.30
N ASP A 266 0.53 3.97 20.93
CA ASP A 266 0.19 2.63 21.41
C ASP A 266 -0.71 1.82 20.46
N ILE A 267 -0.98 2.31 19.24
CA ILE A 267 -1.85 1.65 18.27
C ILE A 267 -1.05 1.14 17.07
N GLU A 268 -1.19 -0.16 16.82
CA GLU A 268 -0.74 -0.82 15.60
C GLU A 268 -1.91 -0.94 14.61
N ILE A 269 -1.67 -0.65 13.36
CA ILE A 269 -2.65 -0.73 12.28
C ILE A 269 -2.07 -1.51 11.10
N ALA A 270 -2.92 -2.26 10.44
CA ALA A 270 -2.54 -3.05 9.29
C ALA A 270 -3.75 -3.24 8.37
N ASP A 271 -3.55 -3.85 7.23
CA ASP A 271 -4.63 -4.35 6.43
C ASP A 271 -4.65 -5.87 6.37
N GLY A 272 -5.82 -6.42 6.11
CA GLY A 272 -5.99 -7.87 5.97
C GLY A 272 -6.94 -8.19 4.82
N LYS A 273 -6.58 -9.18 4.02
CA LYS A 273 -7.41 -9.64 2.91
C LYS A 273 -8.27 -10.81 3.33
N ILE A 274 -9.57 -10.69 3.12
CA ILE A 274 -10.54 -11.77 3.38
C ILE A 274 -11.13 -12.29 2.08
N VAL A 275 -11.64 -13.52 2.14
CA VAL A 275 -12.44 -14.13 1.07
C VAL A 275 -13.89 -14.07 1.49
N LEU A 276 -14.69 -13.33 0.74
CA LEU A 276 -16.14 -13.31 0.91
C LEU A 276 -16.76 -14.34 -0.04
N LYS A 277 -17.67 -15.18 0.49
CA LYS A 277 -18.52 -16.05 -0.31
C LYS A 277 -19.87 -15.37 -0.44
N ASN A 278 -20.24 -14.94 -1.63
CA ASN A 278 -21.51 -14.27 -1.86
C ASN A 278 -22.16 -14.77 -3.15
N LEU A 279 -23.43 -15.16 -3.05
CA LEU A 279 -24.21 -15.67 -4.17
C LEU A 279 -24.39 -14.60 -5.29
N PHE A 280 -24.49 -13.31 -4.92
CA PHE A 280 -24.62 -12.20 -5.88
C PHE A 280 -23.34 -11.94 -6.67
N VAL A 281 -22.18 -12.26 -6.13
CA VAL A 281 -20.88 -12.18 -6.82
C VAL A 281 -20.81 -13.17 -8.00
N LEU A 282 -21.61 -14.24 -7.96
CA LEU A 282 -21.69 -15.21 -9.05
C LEU A 282 -22.21 -14.58 -10.35
N ILE A 283 -23.20 -13.71 -10.25
CA ILE A 283 -23.80 -13.04 -11.42
C ILE A 283 -22.77 -12.08 -12.02
N ASP A 284 -22.09 -11.28 -11.20
CA ASP A 284 -21.10 -10.29 -11.66
C ASP A 284 -19.87 -10.98 -12.25
N ASN A 285 -19.34 -12.01 -11.59
CA ASN A 285 -18.21 -12.81 -12.11
C ASN A 285 -18.58 -13.59 -13.37
N PHE A 286 -19.84 -14.06 -13.50
CA PHE A 286 -20.32 -14.73 -14.71
C PHE A 286 -20.44 -13.76 -15.88
N ILE A 287 -20.94 -12.55 -15.65
CA ILE A 287 -21.00 -11.48 -16.65
C ILE A 287 -19.58 -11.11 -17.10
N ASP A 288 -18.63 -10.98 -16.18
CA ASP A 288 -17.25 -10.65 -16.54
C ASP A 288 -16.55 -11.80 -17.28
N LEU A 289 -16.84 -13.05 -16.94
CA LEU A 289 -16.37 -14.22 -17.70
C LEU A 289 -16.94 -14.21 -19.14
N LEU A 290 -18.23 -13.91 -19.30
CA LEU A 290 -18.84 -13.77 -20.63
C LEU A 290 -18.18 -12.66 -21.44
N LYS A 291 -17.95 -11.47 -20.84
CA LYS A 291 -17.24 -10.36 -21.51
C LYS A 291 -15.84 -10.78 -21.95
N LEU A 292 -15.12 -11.55 -21.13
CA LEU A 292 -13.77 -12.04 -21.46
C LEU A 292 -13.79 -13.03 -22.63
N ILE A 293 -14.78 -13.93 -22.65
CA ILE A 293 -15.00 -14.89 -23.75
C ILE A 293 -15.32 -14.14 -25.03
N PHE A 294 -16.26 -13.19 -25.02
CA PHE A 294 -16.61 -12.39 -26.19
C PHE A 294 -15.43 -11.56 -26.71
N LYS A 295 -14.61 -10.99 -25.81
CA LYS A 295 -13.39 -10.26 -26.19
C LYS A 295 -12.37 -11.18 -26.89
N LYS A 296 -12.18 -12.43 -26.40
CA LYS A 296 -11.28 -13.41 -27.05
C LYS A 296 -11.81 -13.87 -28.40
N ILE A 297 -13.12 -14.10 -28.54
CA ILE A 297 -13.77 -14.46 -29.80
C ILE A 297 -13.57 -13.32 -30.81
N ARG A 298 -13.79 -12.05 -30.41
CA ARG A 298 -13.63 -10.89 -31.30
C ARG A 298 -12.20 -10.71 -31.77
N ILE A 299 -11.20 -10.96 -30.94
CA ILE A 299 -9.77 -10.93 -31.30
C ILE A 299 -9.43 -12.09 -32.23
N GLY A 300 -10.00 -13.29 -32.00
CA GLY A 300 -9.81 -14.46 -32.85
C GLY A 300 -10.42 -14.31 -34.26
N PHE A 301 -11.49 -13.52 -34.40
CA PHE A 301 -12.08 -13.20 -35.71
C PHE A 301 -11.26 -12.15 -36.50
N VAL A 302 -10.70 -11.16 -35.81
CA VAL A 302 -9.84 -10.14 -36.45
C VAL A 302 -8.53 -10.74 -36.98
N ASN A 303 -7.95 -11.69 -36.24
CA ASN A 303 -6.70 -12.36 -36.68
C ASN A 303 -6.89 -13.45 -37.74
N ARG A 304 -8.12 -13.75 -38.19
CA ARG A 304 -8.41 -14.66 -39.30
C ARG A 304 -8.76 -13.94 -40.61
N GLN A 305 -8.77 -12.60 -40.59
CA GLN A 305 -9.02 -11.77 -41.78
C GLN A 305 -7.78 -11.01 -42.26
N ILE A 306 -6.61 -11.31 -41.70
CA ILE A 306 -5.27 -10.93 -42.16
C ILE A 306 -4.55 -12.25 -42.53
#